data_df0a69711114729b1761aeebd37148e3
#
_entry.id   df0a69711114729b1761aeebd37148e3
#
_cell.length_a   1.000
_cell.length_b   1.000
_cell.length_c   1.000
_cell.angle_alpha   90.00
_cell.angle_beta   90.00
_cell.angle_gamma   90.00
#
_symmetry.space_group_name_H-M   'P 1'
#
loop_
_entity.id
_entity.type
_entity.pdbx_description
1 polymer ?
#
loop_
_entity_poly.entity_id
_entity_poly.type
_entity_poly.pdbx_seq_one_letter_code
_entity_poly.pdbx_strand_id
1 'polypeptide(L)'
;HYKKAILIGHDWGAPICWNTAALKTKFISAVVGLSVPYTRRGKISSTELWQKLYKKRFFYQNYFQKHYIPERELEKDLYKTISKVYYWCSAEGFINRIKTTSELDSGLLDGIPMPKGKLKWLKESDILKSVLEFKKSGFKGALNRYRAQNLDWKQLKVLDNLNIIQPSIFIAGEY
;
A
#
# COMPACT_ATOMS: atom_id res chain seq x y z
N HIS A 1 -0.97 26.99 -20.22
CA HIS A 1 -1.59 25.71 -19.83
C HIS A 1 -0.79 24.55 -20.37
N TYR A 2 -0.36 23.62 -19.51
CA TYR A 2 0.37 22.42 -19.92
C TYR A 2 -0.58 21.44 -20.63
N LYS A 3 -0.15 20.87 -21.75
CA LYS A 3 -0.94 19.90 -22.53
C LYS A 3 -0.69 18.46 -22.09
N LYS A 4 0.46 18.19 -21.47
CA LYS A 4 0.89 16.86 -21.01
C LYS A 4 1.51 16.93 -19.63
N ALA A 5 1.45 15.82 -18.89
CA ALA A 5 2.05 15.65 -17.57
C ALA A 5 2.93 14.41 -17.50
N ILE A 6 3.90 14.44 -16.61
CA ILE A 6 4.62 13.24 -16.13
C ILE A 6 3.95 12.82 -14.84
N LEU A 7 3.65 11.53 -14.69
CA LEU A 7 3.09 10.98 -13.47
C LEU A 7 4.18 10.28 -12.67
N ILE A 8 4.21 10.56 -11.38
CA ILE A 8 5.10 9.87 -10.42
C ILE A 8 4.24 9.37 -9.28
N GLY A 9 4.24 8.06 -9.03
CA GLY A 9 3.43 7.44 -7.99
C GLY A 9 4.23 6.46 -7.14
N HIS A 10 3.96 6.48 -5.83
CA HIS A 10 4.55 5.57 -4.86
C HIS A 10 3.45 4.74 -4.19
N ASP A 11 3.73 3.48 -3.91
CA ASP A 11 2.81 2.51 -3.30
C ASP A 11 1.47 2.46 -4.04
N TRP A 12 0.31 2.70 -3.42
CA TRP A 12 -0.98 2.78 -4.10
C TRP A 12 -1.06 3.87 -5.18
N GLY A 13 -0.22 4.90 -5.11
CA GLY A 13 -0.09 5.90 -6.17
C GLY A 13 0.52 5.35 -7.46
N ALA A 14 1.37 4.34 -7.39
CA ALA A 14 1.97 3.74 -8.58
C ALA A 14 0.94 3.04 -9.48
N PRO A 15 0.06 2.12 -9.01
CA PRO A 15 -1.03 1.56 -9.83
C PRO A 15 -1.95 2.62 -10.43
N ILE A 16 -2.23 3.70 -9.70
CA ILE A 16 -3.02 4.82 -10.23
C ILE A 16 -2.30 5.48 -11.39
N CYS A 17 -1.01 5.76 -11.27
CA CYS A 17 -0.20 6.34 -12.34
C CYS A 17 -0.09 5.41 -13.55
N TRP A 18 0.17 4.11 -13.33
CA TRP A 18 0.24 3.12 -14.40
C TRP A 18 -1.08 3.03 -15.19
N ASN A 19 -2.20 2.87 -14.50
CA ASN A 19 -3.51 2.79 -15.11
C ASN A 19 -3.90 4.08 -15.84
N THR A 20 -3.57 5.24 -15.26
CA THR A 20 -3.82 6.54 -15.89
C THR A 20 -2.98 6.71 -17.16
N ALA A 21 -1.72 6.29 -17.16
CA ALA A 21 -0.86 6.35 -18.34
C ALA A 21 -1.42 5.48 -19.47
N ALA A 22 -1.88 4.26 -19.17
CA ALA A 22 -2.50 3.38 -20.16
C ALA A 22 -3.82 3.94 -20.72
N LEU A 23 -4.66 4.55 -19.87
CA LEU A 23 -5.97 5.10 -20.26
C LEU A 23 -5.87 6.45 -20.97
N LYS A 24 -4.88 7.28 -20.65
CA LYS A 24 -4.80 8.70 -21.05
C LYS A 24 -3.51 9.01 -21.82
N THR A 25 -3.16 8.18 -22.78
CA THR A 25 -1.92 8.27 -23.56
C THR A 25 -1.65 9.64 -24.18
N LYS A 26 -2.69 10.38 -24.57
CA LYS A 26 -2.56 11.72 -25.15
C LYS A 26 -2.14 12.79 -24.14
N PHE A 27 -2.42 12.58 -22.86
CA PHE A 27 -2.18 13.56 -21.79
C PHE A 27 -0.96 13.24 -20.94
N ILE A 28 -0.47 12.01 -20.99
CA ILE A 28 0.65 11.57 -20.18
C ILE A 28 1.86 11.36 -21.09
N SER A 29 2.95 12.08 -20.77
CA SER A 29 4.21 12.02 -21.54
C SER A 29 5.19 10.99 -21.00
N ALA A 30 5.17 10.70 -19.70
CA ALA A 30 5.99 9.68 -19.06
C ALA A 30 5.36 9.25 -17.73
N VAL A 31 5.77 8.09 -17.22
CA VAL A 31 5.28 7.57 -15.93
C VAL A 31 6.41 6.95 -15.12
N VAL A 32 6.41 7.22 -13.82
CA VAL A 32 7.36 6.66 -12.85
C VAL A 32 6.57 5.98 -11.73
N GLY A 33 6.84 4.72 -11.49
CA GLY A 33 6.28 3.99 -10.35
C GLY A 33 7.35 3.60 -9.35
N LEU A 34 7.07 3.86 -8.06
CA LEU A 34 7.96 3.52 -6.97
C LEU A 34 7.30 2.42 -6.12
N SER A 35 8.07 1.43 -5.74
CA SER A 35 7.74 0.27 -4.89
C SER A 35 6.72 -0.71 -5.47
N VAL A 36 5.77 -0.29 -6.31
CA VAL A 36 4.77 -1.17 -6.92
C VAL A 36 4.91 -1.16 -8.45
N PRO A 37 5.34 -2.27 -9.06
CA PRO A 37 5.53 -2.36 -10.51
C PRO A 37 4.20 -2.33 -11.26
N TYR A 38 4.28 -2.06 -12.55
CA TYR A 38 3.13 -2.26 -13.44
C TYR A 38 2.76 -3.74 -13.50
N THR A 39 1.50 -4.02 -13.29
CA THR A 39 0.94 -5.36 -13.49
C THR A 39 -0.34 -5.24 -14.33
N ARG A 40 -0.49 -6.13 -15.31
CA ARG A 40 -1.74 -6.22 -16.05
C ARG A 40 -2.87 -6.68 -15.14
N ARG A 41 -4.07 -6.26 -15.47
CA ARG A 41 -5.27 -6.72 -14.76
C ARG A 41 -5.36 -8.26 -14.81
N GLY A 42 -5.45 -8.88 -13.64
CA GLY A 42 -5.57 -10.33 -13.51
C GLY A 42 -6.94 -10.88 -13.93
N LYS A 43 -7.02 -12.18 -14.21
CA LYS A 43 -8.28 -12.88 -14.51
C LYS A 43 -9.26 -12.88 -13.33
N ILE A 44 -8.74 -12.81 -12.12
CA ILE A 44 -9.50 -12.68 -10.86
C ILE A 44 -9.06 -11.43 -10.13
N SER A 45 -9.88 -10.94 -9.20
CA SER A 45 -9.51 -9.77 -8.40
C SER A 45 -8.32 -10.06 -7.48
N SER A 46 -7.57 -9.03 -7.11
CA SER A 46 -6.45 -9.18 -6.17
C SER A 46 -6.91 -9.71 -4.81
N THR A 47 -8.08 -9.31 -4.33
CA THR A 47 -8.63 -9.82 -3.06
C THR A 47 -8.95 -11.32 -3.14
N GLU A 48 -9.51 -11.80 -4.24
CA GLU A 48 -9.74 -13.23 -4.44
C GLU A 48 -8.41 -14.00 -4.54
N LEU A 49 -7.43 -13.43 -5.24
CA LEU A 49 -6.09 -14.02 -5.32
C LEU A 49 -5.45 -14.13 -3.94
N TRP A 50 -5.48 -13.06 -3.13
CA TRP A 50 -4.91 -13.07 -1.79
C TRP A 50 -5.62 -14.03 -0.84
N GLN A 51 -6.94 -14.15 -0.92
CA GLN A 51 -7.69 -15.14 -0.15
C GLN A 51 -7.27 -16.58 -0.50
N LYS A 52 -7.01 -16.88 -1.78
CA LYS A 52 -6.53 -18.20 -2.22
C LYS A 52 -5.10 -18.47 -1.74
N LEU A 53 -4.19 -17.51 -1.92
CA LEU A 53 -2.76 -17.68 -1.61
C LEU A 53 -2.49 -17.72 -0.10
N TYR A 54 -3.21 -16.92 0.68
CA TYR A 54 -3.02 -16.77 2.12
C TYR A 54 -4.15 -17.43 2.94
N LYS A 55 -4.72 -18.50 2.44
CA LYS A 55 -5.86 -19.19 3.08
C LYS A 55 -5.59 -19.61 4.54
N LYS A 56 -4.34 -19.92 4.88
CA LYS A 56 -3.91 -20.41 6.20
C LYS A 56 -2.87 -19.49 6.87
N ARG A 57 -2.70 -18.28 6.37
CA ARG A 57 -1.70 -17.33 6.88
C ARG A 57 -2.29 -15.94 6.96
N PHE A 58 -1.84 -15.17 7.93
CA PHE A 58 -2.16 -13.76 7.98
C PHE A 58 -1.63 -13.04 6.75
N PHE A 59 -2.49 -12.22 6.14
CA PHE A 59 -2.11 -11.28 5.11
C PHE A 59 -2.87 -9.97 5.31
N TYR A 60 -2.14 -8.89 5.45
CA TYR A 60 -2.69 -7.59 5.86
C TYR A 60 -3.80 -7.08 4.92
N GLN A 61 -3.72 -7.33 3.60
CA GLN A 61 -4.77 -6.89 2.68
C GLN A 61 -6.08 -7.67 2.85
N ASN A 62 -6.01 -8.95 3.25
CA ASN A 62 -7.21 -9.71 3.63
C ASN A 62 -7.78 -9.21 4.95
N TYR A 63 -6.91 -8.90 5.91
CA TYR A 63 -7.30 -8.34 7.20
C TYR A 63 -8.00 -6.97 7.02
N PHE A 64 -7.52 -6.11 6.14
CA PHE A 64 -8.09 -4.80 5.87
C PHE A 64 -9.45 -4.84 5.15
N GLN A 65 -9.88 -5.99 4.63
CA GLN A 65 -11.25 -6.15 4.12
C GLN A 65 -12.29 -6.19 5.25
N LYS A 66 -11.89 -6.56 6.47
CA LYS A 66 -12.79 -6.54 7.64
C LYS A 66 -13.17 -5.09 7.97
N HIS A 67 -14.45 -4.85 8.31
CA HIS A 67 -14.92 -3.54 8.73
C HIS A 67 -14.78 -3.37 10.23
N TYR A 68 -14.38 -2.18 10.67
CA TYR A 68 -14.25 -1.75 12.07
C TYR A 68 -13.15 -2.45 12.89
N ILE A 69 -12.69 -3.64 12.51
CA ILE A 69 -11.67 -4.38 13.26
C ILE A 69 -10.28 -3.74 13.07
N PRO A 70 -9.80 -3.54 11.82
CA PRO A 70 -8.52 -2.84 11.60
C PRO A 70 -8.54 -1.41 12.12
N GLU A 71 -9.65 -0.67 11.94
CA GLU A 71 -9.78 0.69 12.45
C GLU A 71 -9.55 0.73 13.96
N ARG A 72 -10.27 -0.10 14.72
CA ARG A 72 -10.13 -0.15 16.17
C ARG A 72 -8.74 -0.53 16.65
N GLU A 73 -8.09 -1.46 15.96
CA GLU A 73 -6.71 -1.84 16.28
C GLU A 73 -5.75 -0.67 16.04
N LEU A 74 -5.79 -0.08 14.85
CA LEU A 74 -4.85 0.95 14.41
C LEU A 74 -5.04 2.29 15.14
N GLU A 75 -6.26 2.60 15.55
CA GLU A 75 -6.62 3.84 16.23
C GLU A 75 -6.46 3.77 17.76
N LYS A 76 -6.28 2.58 18.33
CA LYS A 76 -6.15 2.40 19.78
C LYS A 76 -4.94 3.13 20.37
N ASP A 77 -3.82 3.13 19.65
CA ASP A 77 -2.60 3.84 20.00
C ASP A 77 -1.90 4.29 18.71
N LEU A 78 -2.18 5.51 18.29
CA LEU A 78 -1.69 6.06 17.03
C LEU A 78 -0.16 6.13 16.98
N TYR A 79 0.48 6.50 18.10
CA TYR A 79 1.94 6.58 18.12
C TYR A 79 2.59 5.21 17.92
N LYS A 80 2.10 4.21 18.62
CA LYS A 80 2.54 2.81 18.48
C LYS A 80 2.27 2.29 17.06
N THR A 81 1.09 2.57 16.51
CA THR A 81 0.72 2.16 15.15
C THR A 81 1.66 2.76 14.12
N ILE A 82 1.85 4.07 14.13
CA ILE A 82 2.70 4.78 13.16
C ILE A 82 4.15 4.30 13.29
N SER A 83 4.67 4.19 14.52
CA SER A 83 6.03 3.72 14.76
C SER A 83 6.27 2.30 14.25
N LYS A 84 5.34 1.39 14.52
CA LYS A 84 5.41 0.00 14.03
C LYS A 84 5.31 -0.09 12.51
N VAL A 85 4.39 0.65 11.89
CA VAL A 85 4.19 0.62 10.43
C VAL A 85 5.41 1.18 9.71
N TYR A 86 5.96 2.33 10.13
CA TYR A 86 7.19 2.85 9.54
C TYR A 86 8.36 1.89 9.71
N TYR A 87 8.52 1.29 10.89
CA TYR A 87 9.55 0.28 11.11
C TYR A 87 9.34 -0.94 10.19
N TRP A 88 8.12 -1.44 10.09
CA TRP A 88 7.79 -2.58 9.23
C TRP A 88 8.12 -2.33 7.75
N CYS A 89 7.96 -1.09 7.28
CA CYS A 89 8.27 -0.69 5.90
C CYS A 89 9.74 -0.35 5.68
N SER A 90 10.62 -0.49 6.69
CA SER A 90 12.06 -0.23 6.57
C SER A 90 12.87 -1.50 6.32
N ALA A 91 14.11 -1.36 5.88
CA ALA A 91 15.07 -2.46 5.74
C ALA A 91 15.25 -3.22 7.07
N GLU A 92 15.39 -2.51 8.19
CA GLU A 92 15.52 -3.13 9.51
C GLU A 92 14.29 -3.96 9.89
N GLY A 93 13.10 -3.43 9.63
CA GLY A 93 11.84 -4.12 9.85
C GLY A 93 11.65 -5.30 8.91
N PHE A 94 12.09 -5.20 7.67
CA PHE A 94 12.05 -6.30 6.70
C PHE A 94 12.93 -7.47 7.15
N ILE A 95 14.16 -7.21 7.53
CA ILE A 95 15.11 -8.24 8.00
C ILE A 95 14.58 -8.95 9.26
N ASN A 96 14.01 -8.21 10.20
CA ASN A 96 13.49 -8.79 11.44
C ASN A 96 12.14 -9.50 11.25
N ARG A 97 11.36 -9.16 10.23
CA ARG A 97 10.06 -9.75 9.92
C ARG A 97 10.10 -11.22 9.54
N ILE A 98 11.20 -11.70 8.96
CA ILE A 98 11.39 -13.12 8.57
C ILE A 98 11.22 -14.07 9.76
N LYS A 99 11.34 -13.56 10.98
CA LYS A 99 11.24 -14.35 12.22
C LYS A 99 9.85 -14.36 12.85
N THR A 100 8.90 -13.58 12.34
CA THR A 100 7.56 -13.47 12.92
C THR A 100 6.52 -14.14 12.04
N THR A 101 6.04 -15.31 12.47
CA THR A 101 4.81 -15.92 11.91
C THR A 101 3.63 -15.33 12.63
N SER A 102 2.77 -14.59 11.93
CA SER A 102 1.49 -14.17 12.48
C SER A 102 0.44 -15.26 12.22
N GLU A 103 -0.30 -15.61 13.26
CA GLU A 103 -1.43 -16.53 13.15
C GLU A 103 -2.57 -15.88 12.35
N LEU A 104 -3.45 -16.71 11.78
CA LEU A 104 -4.52 -16.26 10.89
C LEU A 104 -5.43 -15.20 11.51
N ASP A 105 -5.69 -15.31 12.82
CA ASP A 105 -6.60 -14.44 13.57
C ASP A 105 -5.91 -13.29 14.28
N SER A 106 -4.60 -13.09 14.05
CA SER A 106 -3.86 -11.97 14.63
C SER A 106 -4.25 -10.62 14.01
N GLY A 107 -3.98 -9.54 14.74
CA GLY A 107 -4.00 -8.18 14.19
C GLY A 107 -2.76 -7.86 13.37
N LEU A 108 -2.79 -6.75 12.64
CA LEU A 108 -1.62 -6.28 11.90
C LEU A 108 -0.43 -6.02 12.83
N LEU A 109 -0.70 -5.36 13.96
CA LEU A 109 0.35 -4.89 14.86
C LEU A 109 0.96 -6.01 15.73
N ASP A 110 0.28 -7.15 15.84
CA ASP A 110 0.76 -8.28 16.62
C ASP A 110 2.03 -8.90 16.01
N GLY A 111 2.10 -8.99 14.70
CA GLY A 111 3.25 -9.51 13.97
C GLY A 111 4.39 -8.50 13.75
N ILE A 112 4.23 -7.24 14.16
CA ILE A 112 5.23 -6.19 13.93
C ILE A 112 5.89 -5.83 15.29
N PRO A 113 7.20 -6.05 15.44
CA PRO A 113 7.91 -5.62 16.65
C PRO A 113 8.01 -4.09 16.73
N MET A 114 8.16 -3.58 17.95
CA MET A 114 8.59 -2.18 18.13
C MET A 114 10.06 -2.02 17.73
N PRO A 115 10.46 -0.88 17.14
CA PRO A 115 11.86 -0.61 16.90
C PRO A 115 12.65 -0.58 18.21
N LYS A 116 13.84 -1.16 18.19
CA LYS A 116 14.76 -1.09 19.34
C LYS A 116 15.47 0.26 19.36
N GLY A 117 14.87 1.24 20.00
CA GLY A 117 15.41 2.61 20.08
C GLY A 117 14.98 3.51 18.92
N LYS A 118 15.67 4.64 18.76
CA LYS A 118 15.34 5.63 17.73
C LYS A 118 15.83 5.17 16.36
N LEU A 119 14.96 5.22 15.38
CA LEU A 119 15.32 4.98 13.98
C LEU A 119 16.15 6.18 13.47
N LYS A 120 17.36 5.92 12.95
CA LYS A 120 18.28 6.99 12.50
C LYS A 120 17.73 7.83 11.35
N TRP A 121 16.89 7.23 10.53
CA TRP A 121 16.30 7.83 9.32
C TRP A 121 14.92 8.48 9.56
N LEU A 122 14.31 8.30 10.75
CA LEU A 122 12.97 8.80 11.07
C LEU A 122 13.02 9.65 12.35
N LYS A 123 12.67 10.91 12.23
CA LYS A 123 12.61 11.83 13.36
C LYS A 123 11.31 11.64 14.14
N GLU A 124 11.39 11.82 15.44
CA GLU A 124 10.22 11.84 16.34
C GLU A 124 9.14 12.83 15.86
N SER A 125 9.56 14.01 15.40
CA SER A 125 8.67 15.02 14.85
C SER A 125 7.86 14.55 13.64
N ASP A 126 8.38 13.62 12.85
CA ASP A 126 7.69 13.10 11.66
C ASP A 126 6.64 12.05 12.06
N ILE A 127 6.95 11.24 13.08
CA ILE A 127 5.97 10.35 13.71
C ILE A 127 4.82 11.17 14.29
N LEU A 128 5.11 12.21 15.08
CA LEU A 128 4.09 13.05 15.69
C LEU A 128 3.22 13.79 14.67
N LYS A 129 3.77 14.26 13.57
CA LYS A 129 2.97 14.84 12.46
C LYS A 129 1.96 13.82 11.93
N SER A 130 2.41 12.61 11.63
CA SER A 130 1.53 11.54 11.15
C SER A 130 0.45 11.19 12.19
N VAL A 131 0.81 11.10 13.47
CA VAL A 131 -0.14 10.88 14.57
C VAL A 131 -1.22 11.98 14.59
N LEU A 132 -0.85 13.25 14.47
CA LEU A 132 -1.78 14.37 14.46
C LEU A 132 -2.75 14.31 13.28
N GLU A 133 -2.27 13.92 12.08
CA GLU A 133 -3.14 13.78 10.92
C GLU A 133 -4.10 12.59 11.07
N PHE A 134 -3.63 11.42 11.50
CA PHE A 134 -4.50 10.28 11.74
C PHE A 134 -5.46 10.47 12.92
N LYS A 135 -5.10 11.29 13.91
CA LYS A 135 -6.03 11.67 14.99
C LYS A 135 -7.25 12.44 14.46
N LYS A 136 -7.07 13.23 13.38
CA LYS A 136 -8.16 13.97 12.73
C LYS A 136 -8.98 13.09 11.79
N SER A 137 -8.29 12.30 10.94
CA SER A 137 -8.93 11.57 9.83
C SER A 137 -9.37 10.16 10.19
N GLY A 138 -8.78 9.53 11.20
CA GLY A 138 -8.86 8.09 11.43
C GLY A 138 -8.21 7.28 10.28
N PHE A 139 -8.28 5.97 10.38
CA PHE A 139 -7.75 5.05 9.37
C PHE A 139 -8.78 4.62 8.30
N LYS A 140 -10.06 4.94 8.48
CA LYS A 140 -11.14 4.49 7.57
C LYS A 140 -10.86 4.84 6.11
N GLY A 141 -10.41 6.06 5.83
CA GLY A 141 -10.10 6.52 4.47
C GLY A 141 -8.98 5.70 3.83
N ALA A 142 -7.88 5.50 4.54
CA ALA A 142 -6.74 4.70 4.08
C ALA A 142 -7.12 3.23 3.86
N LEU A 143 -7.89 2.63 4.77
CA LEU A 143 -8.36 1.24 4.65
C LEU A 143 -9.35 1.05 3.51
N ASN A 144 -10.16 2.05 3.20
CA ASN A 144 -11.09 2.00 2.06
C ASN A 144 -10.35 1.89 0.72
N ARG A 145 -9.11 2.36 0.60
CA ARG A 145 -8.29 2.13 -0.59
C ARG A 145 -8.11 0.62 -0.85
N TYR A 146 -7.87 -0.16 0.19
CA TYR A 146 -7.75 -1.62 0.09
C TYR A 146 -9.10 -2.29 -0.19
N ARG A 147 -10.20 -1.79 0.36
CA ARG A 147 -11.55 -2.32 0.16
C ARG A 147 -12.09 -2.05 -1.25
N ALA A 148 -11.62 -0.99 -1.88
CA ALA A 148 -12.00 -0.63 -3.24
C ALA A 148 -11.40 -1.54 -4.33
N GLN A 149 -10.45 -2.43 -4.02
CA GLN A 149 -9.74 -3.25 -5.01
C GLN A 149 -10.67 -4.09 -5.92
N ASN A 150 -11.75 -4.64 -5.37
CA ASN A 150 -12.73 -5.39 -6.17
C ASN A 150 -13.53 -4.50 -7.12
N LEU A 151 -13.87 -3.30 -6.66
CA LEU A 151 -14.55 -2.31 -7.49
C LEU A 151 -13.63 -1.85 -8.63
N ASP A 152 -12.38 -1.53 -8.31
CA ASP A 152 -11.36 -1.18 -9.31
C ASP A 152 -11.20 -2.29 -10.34
N TRP A 153 -11.08 -3.54 -9.90
CA TRP A 153 -10.92 -4.67 -10.82
C TRP A 153 -12.11 -4.80 -11.78
N LYS A 154 -13.35 -4.61 -11.31
CA LYS A 154 -14.55 -4.64 -12.16
C LYS A 154 -14.58 -3.48 -13.14
N GLN A 155 -14.31 -2.26 -12.67
CA GLN A 155 -14.43 -1.04 -13.48
C GLN A 155 -13.29 -0.89 -14.50
N LEU A 156 -12.10 -1.39 -14.18
CA LEU A 156 -10.91 -1.28 -15.02
C LEU A 156 -10.78 -2.39 -16.08
N LYS A 157 -11.87 -3.07 -16.44
CA LYS A 157 -11.88 -4.08 -17.52
C LYS A 157 -11.37 -3.53 -18.85
N VAL A 158 -11.54 -2.25 -19.09
CA VAL A 158 -11.01 -1.55 -20.28
C VAL A 158 -9.49 -1.66 -20.40
N LEU A 159 -8.76 -1.89 -19.29
CA LEU A 159 -7.30 -2.05 -19.29
C LEU A 159 -6.82 -3.40 -19.84
N ASP A 160 -7.69 -4.39 -20.02
CA ASP A 160 -7.29 -5.74 -20.45
C ASP A 160 -6.50 -5.73 -21.77
N ASN A 161 -6.81 -4.79 -22.67
CA ASN A 161 -6.18 -4.67 -23.97
C ASN A 161 -5.31 -3.41 -24.13
N LEU A 162 -5.01 -2.70 -23.04
CA LEU A 162 -4.20 -1.50 -23.09
C LEU A 162 -2.77 -1.78 -22.60
N ASN A 163 -1.82 -1.05 -23.21
CA ASN A 163 -0.42 -1.05 -22.82
C ASN A 163 0.03 0.37 -22.47
N ILE A 164 1.03 0.47 -21.63
CA ILE A 164 1.76 1.71 -21.40
C ILE A 164 2.74 1.85 -22.56
N ILE A 165 2.58 2.90 -23.35
CA ILE A 165 3.42 3.19 -24.53
C ILE A 165 4.37 4.37 -24.28
N GLN A 166 4.20 5.07 -23.18
CA GLN A 166 5.05 6.18 -22.79
C GLN A 166 6.36 5.69 -22.19
N PRO A 167 7.44 6.49 -22.23
CA PRO A 167 8.63 6.26 -21.43
C PRO A 167 8.24 5.99 -19.98
N SER A 168 8.77 4.92 -19.40
CA SER A 168 8.40 4.49 -18.05
C SER A 168 9.62 4.05 -17.26
N ILE A 169 9.61 4.35 -15.95
CA ILE A 169 10.66 3.96 -15.00
C ILE A 169 9.98 3.27 -13.82
N PHE A 170 10.57 2.17 -13.37
CA PHE A 170 10.23 1.54 -12.10
C PHE A 170 11.43 1.62 -11.15
N ILE A 171 11.17 2.05 -9.92
CA ILE A 171 12.17 2.17 -8.86
C ILE A 171 11.68 1.38 -7.64
N ALA A 172 12.51 0.51 -7.12
CA ALA A 172 12.25 -0.23 -5.87
C ALA A 172 13.44 -0.11 -4.94
N GLY A 173 13.18 -0.28 -3.63
CA GLY A 173 14.24 -0.50 -2.66
C GLY A 173 14.83 -1.90 -2.83
N GLU A 174 16.01 -2.09 -2.30
CA GLU A 174 16.69 -3.40 -2.30
C GLU A 174 16.02 -4.38 -1.32
N TYR A 175 15.35 -3.85 -0.28
CA TYR A 175 14.69 -4.61 0.79
C TYR A 175 13.21 -4.28 0.89
#